data_8fd0efc6895496648dff4c25a02b4df2
#
_entry.id   8fd0efc6895496648dff4c25a02b4df2
#
_cell.length_a   1.000
_cell.length_b   1.000
_cell.length_c   1.000
_cell.angle_alpha   90.00
_cell.angle_beta   90.00
_cell.angle_gamma   90.00
#
_symmetry.space_group_name_H-M   'P 1'
#
loop_
_entity.id
_entity.type
_entity.pdbx_description
1 polymer ?
#
loop_
_entity_poly.entity_id
_entity_poly.type
_entity_poly.pdbx_seq_one_letter_code
_entity_poly.pdbx_strand_id
1 'polypeptide(L)'
;IFCEAYPTFSTRADFDCFYALKEVRFYLDSWQLTPACQLLDHIEMLNWADNKFYYQEWLLLHCKLQLRSGQANHAHTYELVRFALKITRSDIDNAAIHSLFLSSVEIELFIYLAQEALYLGDTATAHHVCQQISSYLSARSLSFLERDRLLAENAVVYTKYLLTVCDYQSALELSDLYRHQM
;
A
#
# COMPACT_ATOMS: atom_id res chain seq x y z
N ILE A 1 12.24 -24.49 -4.95
CA ILE A 1 12.80 -23.66 -6.03
C ILE A 1 11.64 -22.76 -6.45
N PHE A 2 11.58 -21.54 -5.90
CA PHE A 2 10.62 -20.55 -6.36
C PHE A 2 11.20 -19.99 -7.66
N CYS A 3 10.65 -20.40 -8.81
CA CYS A 3 10.83 -19.65 -10.03
C CYS A 3 10.11 -18.31 -9.83
N GLU A 4 10.85 -17.23 -9.66
CA GLU A 4 10.28 -15.90 -9.93
C GLU A 4 9.82 -15.94 -11.38
N ALA A 5 8.51 -15.99 -11.58
CA ALA A 5 7.95 -15.91 -12.92
C ALA A 5 8.31 -14.53 -13.45
N TYR A 6 9.17 -14.48 -14.44
CA TYR A 6 9.44 -13.22 -15.13
C TYR A 6 8.13 -12.69 -15.70
N PRO A 7 7.81 -11.41 -15.50
CA PRO A 7 6.59 -10.85 -16.04
C PRO A 7 6.59 -11.01 -17.55
N THR A 8 5.55 -11.62 -18.08
CA THR A 8 5.32 -11.69 -19.53
C THR A 8 4.53 -10.46 -19.94
N PHE A 9 5.09 -9.67 -20.84
CA PHE A 9 4.46 -8.45 -21.34
C PHE A 9 3.76 -8.74 -22.67
N SER A 10 2.52 -8.28 -22.81
CA SER A 10 1.74 -8.43 -24.04
C SER A 10 2.16 -7.44 -25.11
N THR A 11 2.62 -6.26 -24.67
CA THR A 11 3.01 -5.15 -25.55
C THR A 11 4.25 -4.44 -25.00
N ARG A 12 4.90 -3.62 -25.85
CA ARG A 12 5.96 -2.75 -25.40
C ARG A 12 5.49 -1.71 -24.38
N ALA A 13 4.25 -1.21 -24.54
CA ALA A 13 3.67 -0.28 -23.60
C ALA A 13 3.50 -0.89 -22.20
N ASP A 14 3.10 -2.18 -22.10
CA ASP A 14 3.05 -2.90 -20.82
C ASP A 14 4.43 -2.98 -20.15
N PHE A 15 5.47 -3.29 -20.95
CA PHE A 15 6.83 -3.34 -20.45
C PHE A 15 7.29 -1.97 -19.93
N ASP A 16 7.13 -0.92 -20.74
CA ASP A 16 7.55 0.44 -20.39
C ASP A 16 6.80 0.94 -19.14
N CYS A 17 5.48 0.69 -19.05
CA CYS A 17 4.67 1.03 -17.88
C CYS A 17 5.12 0.29 -16.62
N PHE A 18 5.34 -1.02 -16.69
CA PHE A 18 5.78 -1.82 -15.55
C PHE A 18 7.09 -1.30 -14.96
N TYR A 19 8.09 -1.04 -15.83
CA TYR A 19 9.39 -0.54 -15.36
C TYR A 19 9.31 0.89 -14.83
N ALA A 20 8.50 1.75 -15.46
CA ALA A 20 8.27 3.10 -14.96
C ALA A 20 7.63 3.09 -13.56
N LEU A 21 6.62 2.25 -13.30
CA LEU A 21 6.03 2.10 -11.96
C LEU A 21 7.05 1.60 -10.92
N LYS A 22 7.94 0.65 -11.29
CA LYS A 22 9.03 0.20 -10.42
C LYS A 22 10.03 1.32 -10.11
N GLU A 23 10.35 2.13 -11.09
CA GLU A 23 11.26 3.27 -10.93
C GLU A 23 10.63 4.38 -10.06
N VAL A 24 9.34 4.67 -10.23
CA VAL A 24 8.61 5.58 -9.32
C VAL A 24 8.67 5.06 -7.87
N ARG A 25 8.44 3.78 -7.67
CA ARG A 25 8.53 3.16 -6.34
C ARG A 25 9.91 3.35 -5.73
N PHE A 26 10.96 3.10 -6.50
CA PHE A 26 12.35 3.32 -6.08
C PHE A 26 12.62 4.79 -5.69
N TYR A 27 12.17 5.76 -6.51
CA TYR A 27 12.32 7.17 -6.19
C TYR A 27 11.56 7.57 -4.91
N LEU A 28 10.34 7.07 -4.75
CA LEU A 28 9.57 7.30 -3.52
C LEU A 28 10.29 6.73 -2.30
N ASP A 29 10.76 5.48 -2.37
CA ASP A 29 11.44 4.84 -1.24
C ASP A 29 12.78 5.50 -0.90
N SER A 30 13.41 6.14 -1.89
CA SER A 30 14.62 6.95 -1.74
C SER A 30 14.35 8.44 -1.42
N TRP A 31 13.09 8.83 -1.13
CA TRP A 31 12.67 10.22 -0.86
C TRP A 31 12.97 11.22 -1.99
N GLN A 32 13.10 10.74 -3.22
CA GLN A 32 13.32 11.55 -4.42
C GLN A 32 11.98 11.95 -5.04
N LEU A 33 11.29 12.92 -4.43
CA LEU A 33 9.90 13.23 -4.77
C LEU A 33 9.74 13.88 -6.15
N THR A 34 10.70 14.74 -6.56
CA THR A 34 10.63 15.42 -7.86
C THR A 34 10.70 14.45 -9.05
N PRO A 35 11.69 13.54 -9.16
CA PRO A 35 11.70 12.56 -10.24
C PRO A 35 10.51 11.60 -10.17
N ALA A 36 10.04 11.23 -8.97
CA ALA A 36 8.84 10.40 -8.82
C ALA A 36 7.61 11.09 -9.42
N CYS A 37 7.40 12.38 -9.15
CA CYS A 37 6.29 13.16 -9.68
C CYS A 37 6.36 13.22 -11.22
N GLN A 38 7.51 13.62 -11.77
CA GLN A 38 7.70 13.72 -13.22
C GLN A 38 7.43 12.41 -13.95
N LEU A 39 7.84 11.30 -13.36
CA LEU A 39 7.63 9.98 -13.97
C LEU A 39 6.18 9.52 -13.84
N LEU A 40 5.48 9.82 -12.74
CA LEU A 40 4.04 9.55 -12.59
C LEU A 40 3.21 10.32 -13.62
N ASP A 41 3.53 11.61 -13.85
CA ASP A 41 2.88 12.44 -14.87
C ASP A 41 3.13 11.88 -16.28
N HIS A 42 4.35 11.37 -16.53
CA HIS A 42 4.68 10.73 -17.81
C HIS A 42 3.90 9.42 -18.01
N ILE A 43 3.77 8.59 -16.98
CA ILE A 43 2.99 7.35 -17.03
C ILE A 43 1.51 7.64 -17.34
N GLU A 44 0.94 8.71 -16.79
CA GLU A 44 -0.45 9.11 -17.07
C GLU A 44 -0.72 9.36 -18.56
N MET A 45 0.31 9.81 -19.30
CA MET A 45 0.22 10.03 -20.75
C MET A 45 0.33 8.73 -21.56
N LEU A 46 0.82 7.64 -20.97
CA LEU A 46 0.85 6.34 -21.63
C LEU A 46 -0.57 5.76 -21.64
N ASN A 47 -1.04 5.31 -22.80
CA ASN A 47 -2.41 4.76 -22.93
C ASN A 47 -2.49 3.34 -22.31
N TRP A 48 -2.40 3.25 -20.97
CA TRP A 48 -2.38 2.02 -20.17
C TRP A 48 -3.73 1.75 -19.46
N ALA A 49 -4.76 2.57 -19.74
CA ALA A 49 -6.05 2.55 -19.05
C ALA A 49 -6.76 1.19 -19.07
N ASP A 50 -6.41 0.31 -20.00
CA ASP A 50 -6.99 -1.03 -20.10
C ASP A 50 -6.39 -2.03 -19.09
N ASN A 51 -5.21 -1.74 -18.50
CA ASN A 51 -4.59 -2.59 -17.50
C ASN A 51 -4.91 -2.12 -16.09
N LYS A 52 -6.00 -2.66 -15.54
CA LYS A 52 -6.49 -2.30 -14.20
C LYS A 52 -5.45 -2.49 -13.08
N PHE A 53 -4.49 -3.40 -13.22
CA PHE A 53 -3.46 -3.64 -12.21
C PHE A 53 -2.41 -2.52 -12.20
N TYR A 54 -1.98 -2.03 -13.38
CA TYR A 54 -1.09 -0.89 -13.46
C TYR A 54 -1.78 0.39 -13.01
N TYR A 55 -3.07 0.55 -13.32
CA TYR A 55 -3.85 1.69 -12.85
C TYR A 55 -3.96 1.70 -11.33
N GLN A 56 -4.21 0.55 -10.73
CA GLN A 56 -4.26 0.41 -9.27
C GLN A 56 -2.90 0.75 -8.63
N GLU A 57 -1.78 0.25 -9.17
CA GLU A 57 -0.44 0.55 -8.67
C GLU A 57 -0.09 2.04 -8.86
N TRP A 58 -0.43 2.65 -10.00
CA TRP A 58 -0.26 4.08 -10.24
C TRP A 58 -1.00 4.92 -9.19
N LEU A 59 -2.27 4.61 -8.91
CA LEU A 59 -3.05 5.28 -7.87
C LEU A 59 -2.40 5.15 -6.49
N LEU A 60 -1.91 3.98 -6.12
CA LEU A 60 -1.17 3.77 -4.88
C LEU A 60 0.07 4.67 -4.80
N LEU A 61 0.88 4.70 -5.87
CA LEU A 61 2.11 5.51 -5.89
C LEU A 61 1.79 7.01 -5.87
N HIS A 62 0.71 7.42 -6.50
CA HIS A 62 0.22 8.81 -6.43
C HIS A 62 -0.19 9.19 -5.00
N CYS A 63 -0.93 8.34 -4.29
CA CYS A 63 -1.25 8.54 -2.88
C CYS A 63 0.03 8.63 -2.02
N LYS A 64 1.01 7.74 -2.25
CA LYS A 64 2.31 7.77 -1.57
C LYS A 64 3.04 9.10 -1.78
N LEU A 65 3.07 9.59 -3.01
CA LEU A 65 3.70 10.88 -3.34
C LEU A 65 3.03 12.03 -2.60
N GLN A 66 1.69 12.12 -2.63
CA GLN A 66 0.94 13.18 -1.95
C GLN A 66 1.21 13.19 -0.43
N LEU A 67 1.22 12.02 0.19
CA LEU A 67 1.51 11.89 1.63
C LEU A 67 2.93 12.31 1.96
N ARG A 68 3.93 11.87 1.18
CA ARG A 68 5.34 12.20 1.43
C ARG A 68 5.67 13.66 1.14
N SER A 69 4.96 14.30 0.20
CA SER A 69 5.12 15.74 -0.09
C SER A 69 4.43 16.66 0.93
N GLY A 70 3.64 16.10 1.85
CA GLY A 70 2.85 16.89 2.80
C GLY A 70 1.66 17.63 2.16
N GLN A 71 1.28 17.26 0.95
CA GLN A 71 0.17 17.88 0.20
C GLN A 71 -1.13 17.06 0.26
N ALA A 72 -1.16 16.00 1.07
CA ALA A 72 -2.29 15.11 1.13
C ALA A 72 -3.54 15.82 1.71
N ASN A 73 -4.64 15.73 0.97
CA ASN A 73 -5.97 15.93 1.51
C ASN A 73 -6.48 14.54 1.97
N HIS A 74 -6.44 14.28 3.27
CA HIS A 74 -6.74 12.96 3.83
C HIS A 74 -8.13 12.43 3.42
N ALA A 75 -9.16 13.27 3.37
CA ALA A 75 -10.49 12.83 2.92
C ALA A 75 -10.48 12.40 1.45
N HIS A 76 -9.82 13.17 0.59
CA HIS A 76 -9.68 12.82 -0.82
C HIS A 76 -8.83 11.57 -1.01
N THR A 77 -7.69 11.47 -0.30
CA THR A 77 -6.80 10.30 -0.36
C THR A 77 -7.51 9.03 0.11
N TYR A 78 -8.31 9.12 1.18
CA TYR A 78 -9.12 8.00 1.65
C TYR A 78 -10.06 7.46 0.57
N GLU A 79 -10.82 8.35 -0.10
CA GLU A 79 -11.72 7.96 -1.19
C GLU A 79 -10.95 7.42 -2.41
N LEU A 80 -9.78 7.98 -2.72
CA LEU A 80 -8.93 7.51 -3.80
C LEU A 80 -8.40 6.10 -3.54
N VAL A 81 -7.97 5.80 -2.32
CA VAL A 81 -7.53 4.47 -1.90
C VAL A 81 -8.69 3.46 -1.99
N ARG A 82 -9.89 3.84 -1.52
CA ARG A 82 -11.09 3.00 -1.66
C ARG A 82 -11.42 2.74 -3.13
N PHE A 83 -11.36 3.75 -3.96
CA PHE A 83 -11.57 3.61 -5.40
C PHE A 83 -10.54 2.65 -6.02
N ALA A 84 -9.24 2.82 -5.69
CA ALA A 84 -8.17 1.96 -6.17
C ALA A 84 -8.40 0.48 -5.80
N LEU A 85 -8.84 0.20 -4.58
CA LEU A 85 -9.20 -1.15 -4.14
C LEU A 85 -10.38 -1.72 -4.95
N LYS A 86 -11.39 -0.91 -5.28
CA LYS A 86 -12.57 -1.34 -6.04
C LYS A 86 -12.29 -1.67 -7.51
N ILE A 87 -11.17 -1.22 -8.08
CA ILE A 87 -10.77 -1.54 -9.45
C ILE A 87 -10.59 -3.05 -9.65
N THR A 88 -10.03 -3.73 -8.66
CA THR A 88 -9.79 -5.19 -8.70
C THR A 88 -10.77 -5.97 -7.84
N ARG A 89 -11.43 -5.33 -6.88
CA ARG A 89 -12.30 -5.93 -5.87
C ARG A 89 -13.62 -5.19 -5.72
N SER A 90 -14.66 -5.64 -6.39
CA SER A 90 -16.01 -5.06 -6.24
C SER A 90 -16.66 -5.36 -4.88
N ASP A 91 -16.17 -6.38 -4.17
CA ASP A 91 -16.72 -6.91 -2.92
C ASP A 91 -16.03 -6.38 -1.64
N ILE A 92 -15.11 -5.42 -1.79
CA ILE A 92 -14.22 -4.97 -0.71
C ILE A 92 -14.93 -4.44 0.53
N ASP A 93 -16.10 -3.85 0.35
CA ASP A 93 -16.87 -3.28 1.45
C ASP A 93 -17.54 -4.38 2.33
N ASN A 94 -17.61 -5.64 1.82
CA ASN A 94 -18.34 -6.73 2.47
C ASN A 94 -17.48 -7.96 2.78
N ALA A 95 -16.29 -8.06 2.21
CA ALA A 95 -15.43 -9.23 2.37
C ALA A 95 -14.44 -9.06 3.52
N ALA A 96 -14.35 -10.10 4.35
CA ALA A 96 -13.30 -10.14 5.36
C ALA A 96 -11.93 -10.34 4.68
N ILE A 97 -10.95 -9.49 4.99
CA ILE A 97 -9.62 -9.48 4.36
C ILE A 97 -8.96 -10.87 4.36
N HIS A 98 -9.13 -11.64 5.44
CA HIS A 98 -8.53 -12.97 5.55
C HIS A 98 -9.09 -13.99 4.56
N SER A 99 -10.27 -13.77 3.99
CA SER A 99 -10.88 -14.64 2.98
C SER A 99 -10.42 -14.32 1.54
N LEU A 100 -9.72 -13.22 1.34
CA LEU A 100 -9.28 -12.74 0.04
C LEU A 100 -7.91 -13.29 -0.35
N PHE A 101 -7.63 -13.32 -1.66
CA PHE A 101 -6.29 -13.46 -2.21
C PHE A 101 -5.81 -12.10 -2.67
N LEU A 102 -4.99 -11.44 -1.86
CA LEU A 102 -4.54 -10.07 -2.10
C LEU A 102 -3.16 -10.06 -2.75
N SER A 103 -2.99 -9.17 -3.73
CA SER A 103 -1.66 -8.75 -4.21
C SER A 103 -0.98 -7.85 -3.19
N SER A 104 0.34 -7.67 -3.30
CA SER A 104 1.09 -6.72 -2.46
C SER A 104 0.57 -5.29 -2.59
N VAL A 105 0.17 -4.88 -3.79
CA VAL A 105 -0.44 -3.56 -4.05
C VAL A 105 -1.76 -3.40 -3.28
N GLU A 106 -2.61 -4.42 -3.28
CA GLU A 106 -3.87 -4.39 -2.52
C GLU A 106 -3.63 -4.36 -1.01
N ILE A 107 -2.64 -5.09 -0.51
CA ILE A 107 -2.26 -5.04 0.91
C ILE A 107 -1.75 -3.65 1.28
N GLU A 108 -0.88 -3.04 0.48
CA GLU A 108 -0.42 -1.67 0.70
C GLU A 108 -1.60 -0.68 0.69
N LEU A 109 -2.55 -0.80 -0.24
CA LEU A 109 -3.74 0.03 -0.27
C LEU A 109 -4.59 -0.11 1.00
N PHE A 110 -4.72 -1.31 1.56
CA PHE A 110 -5.38 -1.49 2.86
C PHE A 110 -4.62 -0.81 4.00
N ILE A 111 -3.29 -0.89 4.02
CA ILE A 111 -2.47 -0.18 5.02
C ILE A 111 -2.68 1.33 4.91
N TYR A 112 -2.72 1.87 3.68
CA TYR A 112 -3.03 3.28 3.44
C TYR A 112 -4.46 3.65 3.83
N LEU A 113 -5.44 2.77 3.58
CA LEU A 113 -6.81 2.96 4.03
C LEU A 113 -6.88 3.12 5.56
N ALA A 114 -6.18 2.26 6.30
CA ALA A 114 -6.11 2.35 7.75
C ALA A 114 -5.43 3.65 8.21
N GLN A 115 -4.35 4.07 7.53
CA GLN A 115 -3.66 5.32 7.84
C GLN A 115 -4.56 6.53 7.61
N GLU A 116 -5.26 6.60 6.50
CA GLU A 116 -6.16 7.72 6.18
C GLU A 116 -7.39 7.74 7.10
N ALA A 117 -7.96 6.57 7.43
CA ALA A 117 -9.01 6.44 8.42
C ALA A 117 -8.57 7.03 9.78
N LEU A 118 -7.35 6.75 10.20
CA LEU A 118 -6.78 7.29 11.44
C LEU A 118 -6.67 8.83 11.41
N TYR A 119 -6.21 9.41 10.30
CA TYR A 119 -6.15 10.87 10.14
C TYR A 119 -7.54 11.52 10.13
N LEU A 120 -8.57 10.81 9.67
CA LEU A 120 -9.96 11.26 9.70
C LEU A 120 -10.66 11.01 11.03
N GLY A 121 -9.96 10.40 12.01
CA GLY A 121 -10.52 10.08 13.34
C GLY A 121 -11.30 8.78 13.40
N ASP A 122 -11.40 8.02 12.33
CA ASP A 122 -12.02 6.69 12.31
C ASP A 122 -11.05 5.63 12.83
N THR A 123 -10.84 5.66 14.15
CA THR A 123 -9.94 4.74 14.85
C THR A 123 -10.43 3.29 14.81
N ALA A 124 -11.74 3.06 14.68
CA ALA A 124 -12.31 1.72 14.60
C ALA A 124 -11.93 1.02 13.30
N THR A 125 -12.09 1.70 12.16
CA THR A 125 -11.67 1.17 10.86
C THR A 125 -10.16 0.96 10.82
N ALA A 126 -9.36 1.92 11.30
CA ALA A 126 -7.91 1.80 11.33
C ALA A 126 -7.45 0.57 12.13
N HIS A 127 -7.98 0.38 13.34
CA HIS A 127 -7.69 -0.79 14.19
C HIS A 127 -8.04 -2.10 13.48
N HIS A 128 -9.28 -2.19 13.00
CA HIS A 128 -9.80 -3.41 12.36
C HIS A 128 -8.95 -3.82 11.16
N VAL A 129 -8.64 -2.88 10.26
CA VAL A 129 -7.84 -3.16 9.07
C VAL A 129 -6.41 -3.58 9.45
N CYS A 130 -5.74 -2.87 10.37
CA CYS A 130 -4.39 -3.23 10.80
C CYS A 130 -4.32 -4.64 11.39
N GLN A 131 -5.29 -5.02 12.22
CA GLN A 131 -5.35 -6.37 12.80
C GLN A 131 -5.57 -7.45 11.72
N GLN A 132 -6.48 -7.20 10.79
CA GLN A 132 -6.75 -8.15 9.70
C GLN A 132 -5.54 -8.33 8.80
N ILE A 133 -4.82 -7.25 8.46
CA ILE A 133 -3.58 -7.31 7.66
C ILE A 133 -2.48 -8.07 8.41
N SER A 134 -2.27 -7.82 9.70
CA SER A 134 -1.29 -8.56 10.50
C SER A 134 -1.59 -10.07 10.49
N SER A 135 -2.85 -10.44 10.69
CA SER A 135 -3.30 -11.84 10.67
C SER A 135 -3.14 -12.46 9.27
N TYR A 136 -3.49 -11.71 8.23
CA TYR A 136 -3.35 -12.13 6.83
C TYR A 136 -1.89 -12.43 6.46
N LEU A 137 -0.99 -11.49 6.76
CA LEU A 137 0.45 -11.62 6.45
C LEU A 137 1.13 -12.75 7.24
N SER A 138 0.66 -13.01 8.47
CA SER A 138 1.18 -14.12 9.29
C SER A 138 0.74 -15.48 8.77
N ALA A 139 -0.41 -15.58 8.10
CA ALA A 139 -0.98 -16.85 7.62
C ALA A 139 -0.59 -17.19 6.18
N ARG A 140 -0.02 -16.25 5.40
CA ARG A 140 0.23 -16.42 3.96
C ARG A 140 1.71 -16.57 3.62
N SER A 141 1.98 -17.35 2.58
CA SER A 141 3.34 -17.57 2.03
C SER A 141 3.64 -16.51 0.97
N LEU A 142 3.96 -15.29 1.40
CA LEU A 142 4.60 -14.29 0.56
C LEU A 142 6.12 -14.50 0.55
N SER A 143 6.84 -13.84 -0.37
CA SER A 143 8.30 -13.80 -0.25
C SER A 143 8.68 -13.16 1.10
N PHE A 144 9.74 -13.66 1.72
CA PHE A 144 10.17 -13.21 3.05
C PHE A 144 10.35 -11.68 3.10
N LEU A 145 11.06 -11.12 2.12
CA LEU A 145 11.34 -9.67 2.05
C LEU A 145 10.06 -8.83 1.88
N GLU A 146 9.14 -9.29 1.04
CA GLU A 146 7.90 -8.56 0.79
C GLU A 146 6.96 -8.61 2.00
N ARG A 147 6.85 -9.77 2.63
CA ARG A 147 6.06 -9.94 3.86
C ARG A 147 6.58 -9.04 4.97
N ASP A 148 7.89 -9.03 5.21
CA ASP A 148 8.47 -8.26 6.31
C ASP A 148 8.35 -6.76 6.06
N ARG A 149 8.50 -6.30 4.81
CA ARG A 149 8.23 -4.91 4.43
C ARG A 149 6.79 -4.51 4.73
N LEU A 150 5.81 -5.31 4.30
CA LEU A 150 4.39 -5.04 4.50
C LEU A 150 4.00 -5.09 5.99
N LEU A 151 4.57 -6.02 6.75
CA LEU A 151 4.39 -6.09 8.21
C LEU A 151 4.94 -4.84 8.88
N ALA A 152 6.12 -4.37 8.49
CA ALA A 152 6.72 -3.15 9.04
C ALA A 152 5.86 -1.91 8.71
N GLU A 153 5.40 -1.76 7.46
CA GLU A 153 4.49 -0.66 7.06
C GLU A 153 3.19 -0.69 7.89
N ASN A 154 2.57 -1.86 8.04
CA ASN A 154 1.37 -2.03 8.86
C ASN A 154 1.63 -1.73 10.34
N ALA A 155 2.76 -2.16 10.88
CA ALA A 155 3.14 -1.90 12.26
C ALA A 155 3.31 -0.40 12.56
N VAL A 156 3.85 0.37 11.62
CA VAL A 156 3.93 1.84 11.74
C VAL A 156 2.54 2.47 11.89
N VAL A 157 1.58 2.06 11.06
CA VAL A 157 0.20 2.58 11.14
C VAL A 157 -0.47 2.14 12.43
N TYR A 158 -0.29 0.87 12.82
CA TYR A 158 -0.88 0.34 14.04
C TYR A 158 -0.28 0.97 15.31
N THR A 159 1.01 1.29 15.32
CA THR A 159 1.65 2.05 16.40
C THR A 159 1.04 3.45 16.51
N LYS A 160 0.81 4.15 15.40
CA LYS A 160 0.13 5.46 15.41
C LYS A 160 -1.28 5.36 16.00
N TYR A 161 -2.02 4.30 15.65
CA TYR A 161 -3.32 4.02 16.25
C TYR A 161 -3.23 3.86 17.77
N LEU A 162 -2.32 3.00 18.26
CA LEU A 162 -2.13 2.75 19.70
C LEU A 162 -1.79 4.03 20.45
N LEU A 163 -0.93 4.88 19.88
CA LEU A 163 -0.62 6.21 20.44
C LEU A 163 -1.85 7.11 20.49
N THR A 164 -2.69 7.07 19.47
CA THR A 164 -3.93 7.88 19.41
C THR A 164 -4.93 7.48 20.49
N VAL A 165 -5.01 6.19 20.81
CA VAL A 165 -5.88 5.68 21.89
C VAL A 165 -5.19 5.64 23.26
N CYS A 166 -3.98 6.22 23.38
CA CYS A 166 -3.17 6.29 24.60
C CYS A 166 -2.74 4.92 25.17
N ASP A 167 -2.68 3.87 24.33
CA ASP A 167 -2.12 2.56 24.69
C ASP A 167 -0.60 2.53 24.44
N TYR A 168 0.14 3.26 25.28
CA TYR A 168 1.58 3.42 25.15
C TYR A 168 2.36 2.12 25.35
N GLN A 169 1.83 1.24 26.20
CA GLN A 169 2.49 -0.04 26.49
C GLN A 169 2.51 -0.93 25.24
N SER A 170 1.35 -1.15 24.64
CA SER A 170 1.25 -1.93 23.40
C SER A 170 2.00 -1.28 22.22
N ALA A 171 2.02 0.06 22.16
CA ALA A 171 2.80 0.77 21.14
C ALA A 171 4.31 0.51 21.29
N LEU A 172 4.83 0.50 22.51
CA LEU A 172 6.23 0.21 22.80
C LEU A 172 6.59 -1.24 22.45
N GLU A 173 5.79 -2.19 22.90
CA GLU A 173 5.97 -3.63 22.62
C GLU A 173 6.00 -3.91 21.11
N LEU A 174 5.06 -3.31 20.35
CA LEU A 174 5.01 -3.44 18.90
C LEU A 174 6.26 -2.85 18.24
N SER A 175 6.68 -1.65 18.67
CA SER A 175 7.88 -1.00 18.13
C SER A 175 9.15 -1.81 18.40
N ASP A 176 9.28 -2.39 19.57
CA ASP A 176 10.43 -3.23 19.93
C ASP A 176 10.46 -4.53 19.14
N LEU A 177 9.30 -5.15 18.89
CA LEU A 177 9.18 -6.36 18.07
C LEU A 177 9.75 -6.13 16.65
N TYR A 178 9.45 -4.99 16.02
CA TYR A 178 9.89 -4.71 14.65
C TYR A 178 11.28 -4.09 14.56
N ARG A 179 11.80 -3.47 15.63
CA ARG A 179 13.18 -2.97 15.67
C ARG A 179 14.21 -4.08 15.48
N HIS A 180 13.93 -5.27 15.94
CA HIS A 180 14.84 -6.43 15.85
C HIS A 180 14.70 -7.21 14.53
N GLN A 181 13.75 -6.82 13.66
CA GLN A 181 13.52 -7.47 12.37
C GLN A 181 14.02 -6.63 11.18
N MET A 182 14.38 -5.35 11.39
CA MET A 182 15.02 -4.47 10.41
C MET A 182 16.54 -4.50 10.57
#